data_8d63fd7280d015770daae98eeea7978d
#
_entry.id   8d63fd7280d015770daae98eeea7978d
#
_cell.length_a   1.000
_cell.length_b   1.000
_cell.length_c   1.000
_cell.angle_alpha   90.00
_cell.angle_beta   90.00
_cell.angle_gamma   90.00
#
_symmetry.space_group_name_H-M   'P 1'
#
loop_
_entity.id
_entity.type
_entity.pdbx_description
1 polymer ?
#
loop_
_entity_poly.entity_id
_entity_poly.type
_entity_poly.pdbx_seq_one_letter_code
_entity_poly.pdbx_strand_id
1 'polypeptide(L)'
;MLWHCIEGNDDLTITEHTARRVANFMHRFLLPHATAFYADMLELSDDHDRLTQVAGYILAKNLSRVTNRDVQRGSRVMRGLERLEIESIFEQLEALGWLMRTPSPYRSTPLHWQVNPEVHRRFAERAVRETAERAKEREILQEMFKGGSV
;
A
#
# COMPACT_ATOMS: atom_id res chain seq x y z
N MET A 1 10.89 -9.56 -28.95
CA MET A 1 11.28 -9.48 -30.39
C MET A 1 12.58 -8.73 -30.57
N LEU A 2 12.69 -7.44 -30.25
CA LEU A 2 13.87 -6.62 -30.52
C LEU A 2 15.19 -7.20 -29.97
N TRP A 3 15.20 -7.72 -28.74
CA TRP A 3 16.36 -8.35 -28.11
C TRP A 3 16.78 -9.65 -28.81
N HIS A 4 15.81 -10.43 -29.26
CA HIS A 4 16.03 -11.66 -30.03
C HIS A 4 16.69 -11.39 -31.38
N CYS A 5 16.26 -10.31 -32.04
CA CYS A 5 16.91 -9.87 -33.32
C CYS A 5 18.32 -9.34 -33.10
N ILE A 6 18.61 -8.65 -32.00
CA ILE A 6 19.95 -8.14 -31.64
C ILE A 6 20.92 -9.30 -31.40
N GLU A 7 20.47 -10.44 -30.90
CA GLU A 7 21.27 -11.67 -30.71
C GLU A 7 21.49 -12.44 -32.01
N GLY A 8 21.02 -11.93 -33.18
CA GLY A 8 21.24 -12.52 -34.45
C GLY A 8 20.34 -13.71 -34.75
N ASN A 9 19.23 -13.85 -34.06
CA ASN A 9 18.24 -14.89 -34.29
C ASN A 9 17.15 -14.36 -35.22
N ASP A 10 16.97 -14.99 -36.39
CA ASP A 10 15.93 -14.65 -37.36
C ASP A 10 14.63 -15.48 -37.19
N ASP A 11 14.59 -16.33 -36.16
CA ASP A 11 13.43 -17.16 -35.89
C ASP A 11 12.27 -16.38 -35.33
N LEU A 12 11.04 -16.73 -35.69
CA LEU A 12 9.81 -16.15 -35.15
C LEU A 12 9.55 -16.58 -33.69
N THR A 13 10.32 -17.53 -33.17
CA THR A 13 10.14 -18.10 -31.82
C THR A 13 11.25 -17.60 -30.89
N ILE A 14 10.87 -16.93 -29.80
CA ILE A 14 11.81 -16.46 -28.76
C ILE A 14 12.28 -17.68 -27.95
N THR A 15 13.60 -17.87 -27.85
CA THR A 15 14.17 -18.94 -27.05
C THR A 15 13.96 -18.69 -25.54
N GLU A 16 13.91 -19.76 -24.75
CA GLU A 16 13.81 -19.66 -23.29
C GLU A 16 14.98 -18.85 -22.70
N HIS A 17 16.17 -19.02 -23.25
CA HIS A 17 17.36 -18.27 -22.83
C HIS A 17 17.17 -16.76 -23.00
N THR A 18 16.72 -16.32 -24.18
CA THR A 18 16.43 -14.91 -24.47
C THR A 18 15.31 -14.38 -23.58
N ALA A 19 14.23 -15.14 -23.40
CA ALA A 19 13.13 -14.76 -22.53
C ALA A 19 13.59 -14.56 -21.06
N ARG A 20 14.43 -15.47 -20.56
CA ARG A 20 15.00 -15.40 -19.20
C ARG A 20 15.92 -14.19 -19.02
N ARG A 21 16.75 -13.87 -20.01
CA ARG A 21 17.61 -12.68 -19.99
C ARG A 21 16.80 -11.39 -19.96
N VAL A 22 15.76 -11.29 -20.79
CA VAL A 22 14.86 -10.13 -20.82
C VAL A 22 14.13 -9.99 -19.48
N ALA A 23 13.60 -11.08 -18.93
CA ALA A 23 12.95 -11.07 -17.63
C ALA A 23 13.90 -10.60 -16.50
N ASN A 24 15.14 -11.09 -16.49
CA ASN A 24 16.14 -10.65 -15.53
C ASN A 24 16.50 -9.17 -15.70
N PHE A 25 16.62 -8.67 -16.91
CA PHE A 25 16.85 -7.26 -17.17
C PHE A 25 15.69 -6.40 -16.68
N MET A 26 14.45 -6.81 -17.00
CA MET A 26 13.24 -6.13 -16.51
C MET A 26 13.19 -6.07 -14.99
N HIS A 27 13.40 -7.21 -14.30
CA HIS A 27 13.26 -7.28 -12.85
C HIS A 27 14.42 -6.67 -12.09
N ARG A 28 15.65 -6.83 -12.56
CA ARG A 28 16.87 -6.41 -11.82
C ARG A 28 17.31 -5.01 -12.17
N PHE A 29 16.97 -4.52 -13.33
CA PHE A 29 17.41 -3.20 -13.79
C PHE A 29 16.22 -2.27 -14.03
N LEU A 30 15.34 -2.58 -14.95
CA LEU A 30 14.32 -1.63 -15.40
C LEU A 30 13.30 -1.31 -14.30
N LEU A 31 12.76 -2.32 -13.64
CA LEU A 31 11.73 -2.15 -12.62
C LEU A 31 12.23 -1.37 -11.39
N PRO A 32 13.40 -1.67 -10.79
CA PRO A 32 13.94 -0.86 -9.68
C PRO A 32 14.19 0.60 -10.07
N HIS A 33 14.74 0.83 -11.27
CA HIS A 33 15.01 2.20 -11.74
C HIS A 33 13.72 2.96 -12.03
N ALA A 34 12.74 2.32 -12.66
CA ALA A 34 11.43 2.91 -12.88
C ALA A 34 10.74 3.24 -11.55
N THR A 35 10.79 2.32 -10.58
CA THR A 35 10.20 2.52 -9.26
C THR A 35 10.88 3.68 -8.53
N ALA A 36 12.23 3.74 -8.54
CA ALA A 36 12.98 4.83 -7.93
C ALA A 36 12.66 6.18 -8.61
N PHE A 37 12.63 6.20 -9.95
CA PHE A 37 12.29 7.40 -10.71
C PHE A 37 10.88 7.91 -10.39
N TYR A 38 9.88 7.01 -10.36
CA TYR A 38 8.52 7.41 -10.04
C TYR A 38 8.36 7.82 -8.57
N ALA A 39 9.04 7.15 -7.64
CA ALA A 39 9.04 7.53 -6.23
C ALA A 39 9.63 8.92 -6.02
N ASP A 40 10.75 9.22 -6.67
CA ASP A 40 11.46 10.50 -6.55
C ASP A 40 10.74 11.64 -7.30
N MET A 41 10.29 11.37 -8.53
CA MET A 41 9.62 12.37 -9.37
C MET A 41 8.23 12.76 -8.86
N LEU A 42 7.54 11.86 -8.16
CA LEU A 42 6.19 12.10 -7.62
C LEU A 42 6.21 12.56 -6.16
N GLU A 43 7.39 12.79 -5.57
CA GLU A 43 7.55 13.12 -4.14
C GLU A 43 6.78 12.15 -3.20
N LEU A 44 6.67 10.88 -3.65
CA LEU A 44 5.82 9.87 -3.01
C LEU A 44 6.46 9.20 -1.78
N SER A 45 7.67 9.61 -1.35
CA SER A 45 8.35 8.90 -0.27
C SER A 45 7.55 8.92 1.03
N ASP A 46 7.17 10.09 1.54
CA ASP A 46 6.43 10.20 2.80
C ASP A 46 4.93 9.89 2.63
N ASP A 47 4.32 10.34 1.54
CA ASP A 47 2.91 10.06 1.25
C ASP A 47 2.65 8.60 0.90
N HIS A 48 3.59 7.95 0.21
CA HIS A 48 3.49 6.52 -0.10
C HIS A 48 3.54 5.66 1.17
N ASP A 49 4.41 5.98 2.11
CA ASP A 49 4.48 5.27 3.39
C ASP A 49 3.21 5.46 4.20
N ARG A 50 2.65 6.67 4.24
CA ARG A 50 1.38 6.98 4.89
C ARG A 50 0.22 6.23 4.25
N LEU A 51 0.14 6.23 2.92
CA LEU A 51 -0.86 5.49 2.15
C LEU A 51 -0.79 3.99 2.43
N THR A 52 0.43 3.43 2.42
CA THR A 52 0.68 2.01 2.71
C THR A 52 0.28 1.66 4.15
N GLN A 53 0.55 2.53 5.12
CA GLN A 53 0.14 2.33 6.51
C GLN A 53 -1.37 2.36 6.69
N VAL A 54 -2.08 3.27 6.01
CA VAL A 54 -3.55 3.33 6.04
C VAL A 54 -4.14 2.10 5.38
N ALA A 55 -3.63 1.69 4.22
CA ALA A 55 -4.05 0.47 3.52
C ALA A 55 -3.82 -0.78 4.39
N GLY A 56 -2.64 -0.91 5.00
CA GLY A 56 -2.32 -2.00 5.92
C GLY A 56 -3.25 -2.02 7.15
N TYR A 57 -3.60 -0.84 7.68
CA TYR A 57 -4.57 -0.75 8.78
C TYR A 57 -5.97 -1.24 8.38
N ILE A 58 -6.45 -0.85 7.20
CA ILE A 58 -7.73 -1.30 6.65
C ILE A 58 -7.75 -2.83 6.53
N LEU A 59 -6.69 -3.42 5.98
CA LEU A 59 -6.55 -4.86 5.82
C LEU A 59 -6.48 -5.59 7.16
N ALA A 60 -5.59 -5.16 8.06
CA ALA A 60 -5.38 -5.80 9.36
C ALA A 60 -6.62 -5.78 10.26
N LYS A 61 -7.48 -4.79 10.10
CA LYS A 61 -8.73 -4.64 10.85
C LYS A 61 -9.94 -5.17 10.11
N ASN A 62 -9.78 -5.63 8.88
CA ASN A 62 -10.85 -6.08 7.99
C ASN A 62 -12.02 -5.08 7.95
N LEU A 63 -11.68 -3.80 7.76
CA LEU A 63 -12.68 -2.73 7.82
C LEU A 63 -13.55 -2.73 6.57
N SER A 64 -14.88 -2.69 6.74
CA SER A 64 -15.83 -2.47 5.65
C SER A 64 -16.06 -0.98 5.35
N ARG A 65 -15.71 -0.12 6.31
CA ARG A 65 -15.76 1.34 6.19
C ARG A 65 -14.65 1.96 7.01
N VAL A 66 -14.23 3.16 6.64
CA VAL A 66 -13.17 3.90 7.33
C VAL A 66 -13.55 5.38 7.45
N THR A 67 -13.20 6.00 8.56
CA THR A 67 -13.34 7.42 8.84
C THR A 67 -11.99 8.03 9.21
N ASN A 68 -11.86 9.36 9.14
CA ASN A 68 -10.67 10.07 9.60
C ASN A 68 -10.30 9.70 11.04
N ARG A 69 -11.31 9.53 11.90
CA ARG A 69 -11.13 9.16 13.30
C ARG A 69 -10.57 7.75 13.48
N ASP A 70 -10.96 6.81 12.62
CA ASP A 70 -10.44 5.44 12.65
C ASP A 70 -8.96 5.42 12.31
N VAL A 71 -8.56 6.19 11.29
CA VAL A 71 -7.16 6.32 10.89
C VAL A 71 -6.33 6.95 12.00
N GLN A 72 -6.75 8.08 12.57
CA GLN A 72 -6.05 8.76 13.67
C GLN A 72 -5.90 7.87 14.91
N ARG A 73 -6.85 6.96 15.16
CA ARG A 73 -6.77 5.99 16.28
C ARG A 73 -5.95 4.75 15.93
N GLY A 74 -5.79 4.46 14.65
CA GLY A 74 -5.23 3.20 14.17
C GLY A 74 -3.75 3.04 14.40
N SER A 75 -2.98 4.13 14.41
CA SER A 75 -1.53 4.10 14.58
C SER A 75 -1.02 5.38 15.21
N ARG A 76 0.11 5.27 15.92
CA ARG A 76 0.76 6.43 16.55
C ARG A 76 1.22 7.46 15.51
N VAL A 77 1.72 7.01 14.38
CA VAL A 77 2.18 7.85 13.26
C VAL A 77 1.00 8.63 12.66
N MET A 78 -0.17 8.00 12.56
CA MET A 78 -1.36 8.63 11.98
C MET A 78 -2.05 9.62 12.92
N ARG A 79 -1.75 9.61 14.22
CA ARG A 79 -2.35 10.56 15.19
C ARG A 79 -1.94 12.01 14.95
N GLY A 80 -0.78 12.23 14.34
CA GLY A 80 -0.26 13.54 14.01
C GLY A 80 -0.77 14.10 12.67
N LEU A 81 -1.48 13.30 11.88
CA LEU A 81 -1.97 13.72 10.58
C LEU A 81 -3.16 14.68 10.74
N GLU A 82 -3.11 15.77 9.99
CA GLU A 82 -4.24 16.68 9.88
C GLU A 82 -5.35 16.08 9.03
N ARG A 83 -6.55 16.65 9.17
CA ARG A 83 -7.73 16.17 8.44
C ARG A 83 -7.51 16.20 6.92
N LEU A 84 -6.89 17.23 6.40
CA LEU A 84 -6.63 17.39 4.96
C LEU A 84 -5.64 16.34 4.43
N GLU A 85 -4.62 15.97 5.22
CA GLU A 85 -3.68 14.92 4.86
C GLU A 85 -4.38 13.55 4.77
N ILE A 86 -5.26 13.24 5.72
CA ILE A 86 -6.02 11.99 5.71
C ILE A 86 -7.01 11.97 4.53
N GLU A 87 -7.65 13.09 4.23
CA GLU A 87 -8.55 13.21 3.08
C GLU A 87 -7.80 12.99 1.76
N SER A 88 -6.59 13.54 1.62
CA SER A 88 -5.71 13.29 0.45
C SER A 88 -5.36 11.81 0.30
N ILE A 89 -5.01 11.13 1.40
CA ILE A 89 -4.73 9.68 1.39
C ILE A 89 -5.98 8.88 0.95
N PHE A 90 -7.16 9.27 1.44
CA PHE A 90 -8.40 8.60 1.05
C PHE A 90 -8.75 8.83 -0.43
N GLU A 91 -8.50 10.02 -0.98
CA GLU A 91 -8.67 10.30 -2.41
C GLU A 91 -7.72 9.47 -3.28
N GLN A 92 -6.49 9.28 -2.83
CA GLN A 92 -5.54 8.38 -3.50
C GLN A 92 -6.01 6.92 -3.45
N LEU A 93 -6.50 6.45 -2.30
CA LEU A 93 -7.06 5.10 -2.16
C LEU A 93 -8.36 4.92 -2.99
N GLU A 94 -9.16 5.98 -3.15
CA GLU A 94 -10.32 5.98 -4.04
C GLU A 94 -9.87 5.84 -5.51
N ALA A 95 -8.88 6.62 -5.95
CA ALA A 95 -8.31 6.52 -7.29
C ALA A 95 -7.74 5.14 -7.60
N LEU A 96 -7.21 4.44 -6.59
CA LEU A 96 -6.74 3.05 -6.68
C LEU A 96 -7.87 2.01 -6.58
N GLY A 97 -9.11 2.42 -6.43
CA GLY A 97 -10.28 1.53 -6.32
C GLY A 97 -10.42 0.80 -4.98
N TRP A 98 -9.70 1.25 -3.95
CA TRP A 98 -9.79 0.69 -2.60
C TRP A 98 -10.98 1.22 -1.81
N LEU A 99 -11.29 2.49 -2.00
CA LEU A 99 -12.33 3.19 -1.27
C LEU A 99 -13.38 3.75 -2.24
N MET A 100 -14.58 3.92 -1.73
CA MET A 100 -15.68 4.62 -2.39
C MET A 100 -16.23 5.66 -1.44
N ARG A 101 -16.34 6.90 -1.91
CA ARG A 101 -16.92 8.00 -1.14
C ARG A 101 -18.42 7.80 -1.00
N THR A 102 -18.91 7.71 0.21
CA THR A 102 -20.35 7.66 0.48
C THR A 102 -20.84 9.07 0.77
N PRO A 103 -21.76 9.61 -0.06
CA PRO A 103 -22.33 10.92 0.21
C PRO A 103 -23.10 10.87 1.53
N SER A 104 -22.81 11.84 2.41
CA SER A 104 -23.58 12.00 3.64
C SER A 104 -24.87 12.76 3.35
N PRO A 105 -26.03 12.25 3.71
CA PRO A 105 -27.30 12.95 3.55
C PRO A 105 -27.43 14.16 4.47
N TYR A 106 -26.59 14.25 5.50
CA TYR A 106 -26.59 15.35 6.47
C TYR A 106 -25.22 16.01 6.54
N ARG A 107 -25.17 17.36 6.47
CA ARG A 107 -23.93 18.14 6.60
C ARG A 107 -23.17 17.89 7.90
N SER A 108 -23.84 17.43 8.96
CA SER A 108 -23.28 17.15 10.28
C SER A 108 -22.69 15.74 10.42
N THR A 109 -22.94 14.85 9.46
CA THR A 109 -22.46 13.46 9.55
C THR A 109 -21.02 13.40 9.02
N PRO A 110 -20.07 12.82 9.78
CA PRO A 110 -18.71 12.70 9.29
C PRO A 110 -18.65 11.91 7.99
N LEU A 111 -17.90 12.41 7.04
CA LEU A 111 -17.65 11.70 5.79
C LEU A 111 -17.04 10.36 6.14
N HIS A 112 -17.65 9.28 5.69
CA HIS A 112 -17.09 7.94 5.78
C HIS A 112 -16.89 7.38 4.38
N TRP A 113 -15.87 6.53 4.26
CA TRP A 113 -15.52 5.87 3.03
C TRP A 113 -15.86 4.39 3.15
N GLN A 114 -16.47 3.84 2.14
CA GLN A 114 -16.74 2.42 2.06
C GLN A 114 -15.53 1.71 1.46
N VAL A 115 -15.07 0.65 2.10
CA VAL A 115 -13.97 -0.17 1.58
C VAL A 115 -14.54 -1.13 0.54
N ASN A 116 -13.86 -1.23 -0.60
CA ASN A 116 -14.21 -2.18 -1.65
C ASN A 116 -13.97 -3.62 -1.15
N PRO A 117 -14.99 -4.50 -1.11
CA PRO A 117 -14.83 -5.87 -0.63
C PRO A 117 -13.78 -6.69 -1.39
N GLU A 118 -13.56 -6.39 -2.67
CA GLU A 118 -12.56 -7.04 -3.49
C GLU A 118 -11.12 -6.83 -2.98
N VAL A 119 -10.87 -5.73 -2.27
CA VAL A 119 -9.58 -5.45 -1.66
C VAL A 119 -9.25 -6.53 -0.63
N HIS A 120 -10.17 -6.89 0.24
CA HIS A 120 -9.95 -7.92 1.25
C HIS A 120 -9.72 -9.30 0.64
N ARG A 121 -10.45 -9.62 -0.44
CA ARG A 121 -10.25 -10.87 -1.19
C ARG A 121 -8.88 -10.92 -1.86
N ARG A 122 -8.54 -9.86 -2.57
CA ARG A 122 -7.32 -9.77 -3.37
C ARG A 122 -6.04 -9.73 -2.53
N PHE A 123 -6.11 -9.09 -1.37
CA PHE A 123 -4.97 -8.88 -0.49
C PHE A 123 -5.04 -9.70 0.81
N ALA A 124 -5.74 -10.85 0.80
CA ALA A 124 -5.93 -11.69 1.99
C ALA A 124 -4.60 -12.12 2.64
N GLU A 125 -3.62 -12.54 1.85
CA GLU A 125 -2.29 -12.91 2.36
C GLU A 125 -1.55 -11.74 3.01
N ARG A 126 -1.70 -10.55 2.44
CA ARG A 126 -1.12 -9.33 3.01
C ARG A 126 -1.83 -8.96 4.32
N ALA A 127 -3.14 -9.11 4.40
CA ALA A 127 -3.91 -8.88 5.62
C ALA A 127 -3.40 -9.75 6.80
N VAL A 128 -3.06 -11.01 6.55
CA VAL A 128 -2.48 -11.90 7.56
C VAL A 128 -1.12 -11.38 8.04
N ARG A 129 -0.24 -10.99 7.11
CA ARG A 129 1.07 -10.43 7.45
C ARG A 129 0.96 -9.14 8.26
N GLU A 130 0.16 -8.19 7.81
CA GLU A 130 -0.07 -6.91 8.50
C GLU A 130 -0.63 -7.11 9.91
N THR A 131 -1.51 -8.10 10.09
CA THR A 131 -2.06 -8.43 11.40
C THR A 131 -0.99 -8.99 12.33
N ALA A 132 -0.13 -9.88 11.82
CA ALA A 132 0.97 -10.47 12.59
C ALA A 132 2.04 -9.43 12.96
N GLU A 133 2.43 -8.57 12.03
CA GLU A 133 3.40 -7.49 12.27
C GLU A 133 2.90 -6.52 13.35
N ARG A 134 1.65 -6.09 13.26
CA ARG A 134 1.02 -5.20 14.25
C ARG A 134 0.82 -5.86 15.62
N ALA A 135 0.66 -7.19 15.67
CA ALA A 135 0.63 -7.94 16.92
C ALA A 135 2.01 -7.96 17.59
N LYS A 136 3.05 -8.24 16.80
CA LYS A 136 4.44 -8.24 17.25
C LYS A 136 4.90 -6.86 17.75
N GLU A 137 4.58 -5.80 17.02
CA GLU A 137 4.88 -4.43 17.46
C GLU A 137 4.24 -4.09 18.81
N ARG A 138 2.98 -4.51 19.01
CA ARG A 138 2.27 -4.29 20.30
C ARG A 138 2.91 -5.06 21.43
N GLU A 139 3.36 -6.28 21.19
CA GLU A 139 4.04 -7.12 22.18
C GLU A 139 5.37 -6.47 22.61
N ILE A 140 6.18 -6.05 21.66
CA ILE A 140 7.45 -5.35 21.93
C ILE A 140 7.21 -4.10 22.75
N LEU A 141 6.22 -3.28 22.40
CA LEU A 141 5.88 -2.08 23.15
C LEU A 141 5.42 -2.40 24.58
N GLN A 142 4.62 -3.46 24.76
CA GLN A 142 4.18 -3.88 26.09
C GLN A 142 5.35 -4.37 26.97
N GLU A 143 6.31 -5.09 26.39
CA GLU A 143 7.50 -5.53 27.11
C GLU A 143 8.37 -4.33 27.52
N MET A 144 8.57 -3.36 26.64
CA MET A 144 9.33 -2.14 26.95
C MET A 144 8.71 -1.35 28.10
N PHE A 145 7.37 -1.27 28.16
CA PHE A 145 6.68 -0.57 29.27
C PHE A 145 6.64 -1.36 30.57
N LYS A 146 6.68 -2.70 30.52
CA LYS A 146 6.76 -3.54 31.72
C LYS A 146 8.17 -3.54 32.33
N GLY A 147 9.21 -3.43 31.52
CA GLY A 147 10.60 -3.39 31.98
C GLY A 147 11.05 -2.03 32.56
N GLY A 148 10.26 -0.98 32.41
CA GLY A 148 10.56 0.38 32.91
C GLY A 148 10.00 0.71 34.30
N SER A 149 9.40 -0.25 34.98
CA SER A 149 8.86 -0.06 36.34
C SER A 149 9.77 -0.78 37.38
N VAL A 150 11.00 -0.29 37.53
CA VAL A 150 11.90 -0.62 38.66
C VAL A 150 12.38 0.68 39.28
#